data_63320dcfd15ad53789e341df524bff1e
#
_entry.id   63320dcfd15ad53789e341df524bff1e
#
_cell.length_a   1.000
_cell.length_b   1.000
_cell.length_c   1.000
_cell.angle_alpha   90.00
_cell.angle_beta   90.00
_cell.angle_gamma   90.00
#
_symmetry.space_group_name_H-M   'P 1'
#
loop_
_entity.id
_entity.type
_entity.pdbx_description
1 polymer ?
#
loop_
_entity_poly.entity_id
_entity_poly.type
_entity_poly.pdbx_seq_one_letter_code
_entity_poly.pdbx_strand_id
1 'polypeptide(L)'
;MQKDPNKVKALEAAIAQIEKNYGQGSIMKLGDTRHMQVESVPTGSLSLDLALGVGGIPKGRIVEIYGPESSGKTTVALHMVAEVQKQGGIAGFIDAEHALDPIYAKNIGVNIDELYISQPDSGEQAMEITETMVRSGAVDIVIVDSVAALVPKQEIDCLLYTSPSPRDAHE
;
A
#
# COMPACT_ATOMS: atom_id res chain seq x y z
N MET A 1 -5.71 43.51 -15.41
CA MET A 1 -4.34 43.90 -14.99
C MET A 1 -3.37 43.17 -15.88
N GLN A 2 -2.65 43.88 -16.78
CA GLN A 2 -1.59 43.29 -17.61
C GLN A 2 -0.37 42.98 -16.73
N LYS A 3 0.15 41.78 -16.83
CA LYS A 3 1.38 41.39 -16.11
C LYS A 3 2.58 42.05 -16.78
N ASP A 4 3.49 42.60 -15.97
CA ASP A 4 4.74 43.20 -16.44
C ASP A 4 5.58 42.12 -17.19
N PRO A 5 5.92 42.35 -18.49
CA PRO A 5 6.62 41.39 -19.32
C PRO A 5 8.00 41.02 -18.76
N ASN A 6 8.66 41.94 -18.06
CA ASN A 6 9.97 41.67 -17.45
C ASN A 6 9.85 40.73 -16.24
N LYS A 7 8.78 40.83 -15.45
CA LYS A 7 8.52 39.93 -14.33
C LYS A 7 8.16 38.53 -14.82
N VAL A 8 7.44 38.41 -15.97
CA VAL A 8 7.11 37.12 -16.57
C VAL A 8 8.37 36.41 -17.03
N LYS A 9 9.26 37.06 -17.77
CA LYS A 9 10.54 36.49 -18.21
C LYS A 9 11.45 36.06 -17.04
N ALA A 10 11.52 36.88 -16.01
CA ALA A 10 12.31 36.52 -14.80
C ALA A 10 11.74 35.28 -14.11
N LEU A 11 10.42 35.14 -14.02
CA LEU A 11 9.77 33.98 -13.44
C LEU A 11 10.00 32.72 -14.30
N GLU A 12 9.88 32.82 -15.64
CA GLU A 12 10.15 31.71 -16.55
C GLU A 12 11.59 31.18 -16.39
N ALA A 13 12.56 32.08 -16.29
CA ALA A 13 13.96 31.72 -16.07
C ALA A 13 14.16 31.02 -14.73
N ALA A 14 13.49 31.50 -13.68
CA ALA A 14 13.53 30.87 -12.36
C ALA A 14 12.90 29.48 -12.36
N ILE A 15 11.74 29.29 -13.05
CA ILE A 15 11.07 28.00 -13.21
C ILE A 15 12.00 27.02 -13.96
N ALA A 16 12.60 27.44 -15.06
CA ALA A 16 13.53 26.60 -15.83
C ALA A 16 14.74 26.15 -14.99
N GLN A 17 15.26 27.05 -14.12
CA GLN A 17 16.36 26.71 -13.20
C GLN A 17 15.94 25.69 -12.15
N ILE A 18 14.72 25.81 -11.60
CA ILE A 18 14.16 24.87 -10.61
C ILE A 18 13.97 23.50 -11.27
N GLU A 19 13.37 23.44 -12.44
CA GLU A 19 13.15 22.18 -13.18
C GLU A 19 14.47 21.49 -13.56
N LYS A 20 15.51 22.28 -13.89
CA LYS A 20 16.85 21.74 -14.16
C LYS A 20 17.49 21.11 -12.90
N ASN A 21 17.27 21.69 -11.72
CA ASN A 21 17.90 21.24 -10.47
C ASN A 21 17.11 20.10 -9.80
N TYR A 22 15.79 20.08 -9.94
CA TYR A 22 14.90 19.18 -9.17
C TYR A 22 14.03 18.28 -10.04
N GLY A 23 14.13 18.40 -11.38
CA GLY A 23 13.36 17.63 -12.34
C GLY A 23 12.08 18.34 -12.82
N GLN A 24 11.58 17.91 -13.99
CA GLN A 24 10.31 18.41 -14.54
C GLN A 24 9.14 18.19 -13.59
N GLY A 25 8.29 19.20 -13.42
CA GLY A 25 7.13 19.12 -12.52
C GLY A 25 7.43 19.49 -11.06
N SER A 26 8.67 19.86 -10.71
CA SER A 26 9.04 20.34 -9.37
C SER A 26 8.36 21.67 -8.99
N ILE A 27 7.91 22.42 -9.98
CA ILE A 27 7.09 23.63 -9.81
C ILE A 27 6.01 23.67 -10.88
N MET A 28 4.77 23.97 -10.50
CA MET A 28 3.63 24.04 -11.40
C MET A 28 2.63 25.10 -10.96
N LYS A 29 1.79 25.56 -11.88
CA LYS A 29 0.63 26.38 -11.49
C LYS A 29 -0.48 25.49 -10.98
N LEU A 30 -1.09 25.84 -9.87
CA LEU A 30 -2.19 25.07 -9.26
C LEU A 30 -3.37 24.82 -10.23
N GLY A 31 -3.57 25.69 -11.22
CA GLY A 31 -4.61 25.53 -12.24
C GLY A 31 -4.20 24.74 -13.47
N ASP A 32 -2.99 24.18 -13.51
CA ASP A 32 -2.49 23.41 -14.67
C ASP A 32 -2.92 21.94 -14.47
N THR A 33 -4.12 21.63 -14.95
CA THR A 33 -4.79 20.32 -14.76
C THR A 33 -4.05 19.13 -15.37
N ARG A 34 -3.06 19.35 -16.23
CA ARG A 34 -2.30 18.27 -16.88
C ARG A 34 -1.43 17.47 -15.90
N HIS A 35 -1.08 18.04 -14.76
CA HIS A 35 -0.25 17.38 -13.73
C HIS A 35 -1.06 16.89 -12.51
N MET A 36 -2.38 17.04 -12.52
CA MET A 36 -3.25 16.62 -11.41
C MET A 36 -3.92 15.24 -11.64
N GLN A 37 -3.60 14.52 -12.71
CA GLN A 37 -4.06 13.15 -12.86
C GLN A 37 -3.21 12.26 -11.97
N VAL A 38 -3.75 11.94 -10.79
CA VAL A 38 -3.19 10.93 -9.90
C VAL A 38 -3.50 9.56 -10.50
N GLU A 39 -2.47 8.79 -10.84
CA GLU A 39 -2.67 7.40 -11.21
C GLU A 39 -3.27 6.63 -10.03
N SER A 40 -4.30 5.85 -10.28
CA SER A 40 -5.01 5.09 -9.27
C SER A 40 -5.24 3.63 -9.68
N VAL A 41 -5.43 2.79 -8.68
CA VAL A 41 -5.87 1.40 -8.83
C VAL A 41 -7.34 1.36 -8.47
N PRO A 42 -8.24 0.87 -9.34
CA PRO A 42 -9.65 0.68 -9.00
C PRO A 42 -9.81 -0.25 -7.79
N THR A 43 -10.81 0.02 -6.96
CA THR A 43 -11.12 -0.84 -5.80
C THR A 43 -11.97 -2.05 -6.17
N GLY A 44 -12.48 -2.11 -7.41
CA GLY A 44 -13.48 -3.08 -7.83
C GLY A 44 -14.93 -2.70 -7.48
N SER A 45 -15.11 -1.59 -6.76
CA SER A 45 -16.42 -1.01 -6.43
C SER A 45 -16.56 0.36 -7.04
N LEU A 46 -17.44 0.50 -8.06
CA LEU A 46 -17.65 1.77 -8.75
C LEU A 46 -18.08 2.90 -7.78
N SER A 47 -18.91 2.58 -6.80
CA SER A 47 -19.38 3.58 -5.82
C SER A 47 -18.25 4.07 -4.92
N LEU A 48 -17.33 3.19 -4.53
CA LEU A 48 -16.16 3.56 -3.75
C LEU A 48 -15.17 4.37 -4.57
N ASP A 49 -14.91 3.96 -5.82
CA ASP A 49 -14.02 4.67 -6.75
C ASP A 49 -14.50 6.10 -7.02
N LEU A 50 -15.81 6.30 -7.19
CA LEU A 50 -16.41 7.61 -7.34
C LEU A 50 -16.29 8.45 -6.05
N ALA A 51 -16.52 7.82 -4.89
CA ALA A 51 -16.44 8.51 -3.59
C ALA A 51 -15.00 8.97 -3.26
N LEU A 52 -13.99 8.21 -3.68
CA LEU A 52 -12.57 8.57 -3.54
C LEU A 52 -12.14 9.74 -4.44
N GLY A 53 -12.91 10.06 -5.47
CA GLY A 53 -12.72 11.24 -6.32
C GLY A 53 -11.58 11.13 -7.35
N VAL A 54 -10.69 10.14 -7.20
CA VAL A 54 -9.57 9.87 -8.13
C VAL A 54 -9.75 8.56 -8.92
N GLY A 55 -10.90 7.92 -8.78
CA GLY A 55 -11.23 6.70 -9.49
C GLY A 55 -10.59 5.43 -8.90
N GLY A 56 -10.22 5.45 -7.64
CA GLY A 56 -9.62 4.34 -6.93
C GLY A 56 -8.60 4.75 -5.88
N ILE A 57 -7.73 3.83 -5.49
CA ILE A 57 -6.64 4.05 -4.55
C ILE A 57 -5.45 4.70 -5.29
N PRO A 58 -4.92 5.84 -4.83
CA PRO A 58 -3.81 6.52 -5.50
C PRO A 58 -2.52 5.68 -5.41
N LYS A 59 -1.84 5.52 -6.56
CA LYS A 59 -0.54 4.84 -6.62
C LYS A 59 0.55 5.61 -5.87
N GLY A 60 1.52 4.89 -5.35
CA GLY A 60 2.65 5.45 -4.63
C GLY A 60 2.27 6.06 -3.27
N ARG A 61 1.17 5.62 -2.68
CA ARG A 61 0.70 6.04 -1.36
C ARG A 61 0.47 4.85 -0.45
N ILE A 62 0.66 5.08 0.84
CA ILE A 62 0.23 4.15 1.88
C ILE A 62 -1.23 4.48 2.18
N VAL A 63 -2.09 3.47 2.11
CA VAL A 63 -3.52 3.59 2.38
C VAL A 63 -3.88 2.63 3.50
N GLU A 64 -4.55 3.13 4.52
CA GLU A 64 -5.05 2.34 5.63
C GLU A 64 -6.55 2.11 5.46
N ILE A 65 -6.96 0.84 5.56
CA ILE A 65 -8.35 0.41 5.58
C ILE A 65 -8.64 -0.15 6.96
N TYR A 66 -9.50 0.52 7.73
CA TYR A 66 -9.83 0.12 9.10
C TYR A 66 -11.34 -0.03 9.30
N GLY A 67 -11.70 -0.80 10.30
CA GLY A 67 -13.10 -1.08 10.65
C GLY A 67 -13.21 -2.32 11.54
N PRO A 68 -14.42 -2.62 12.05
CA PRO A 68 -14.66 -3.79 12.89
C PRO A 68 -14.35 -5.11 12.16
N GLU A 69 -14.22 -6.18 12.91
CA GLU A 69 -14.11 -7.52 12.36
C GLU A 69 -15.28 -7.82 11.42
N SER A 70 -15.01 -8.64 10.40
CA SER A 70 -16.00 -9.04 9.38
C SER A 70 -16.64 -7.89 8.59
N SER A 71 -16.04 -6.70 8.59
CA SER A 71 -16.53 -5.53 7.84
C SER A 71 -16.14 -5.53 6.35
N GLY A 72 -15.40 -6.53 5.89
CA GLY A 72 -15.00 -6.67 4.49
C GLY A 72 -13.66 -6.02 4.12
N LYS A 73 -12.80 -5.69 5.08
CA LYS A 73 -11.46 -5.11 4.82
C LYS A 73 -10.64 -5.97 3.87
N THR A 74 -10.45 -7.24 4.21
CA THR A 74 -9.74 -8.22 3.36
C THR A 74 -10.41 -8.40 2.01
N THR A 75 -11.74 -8.37 1.96
CA THR A 75 -12.51 -8.45 0.70
C THR A 75 -12.16 -7.30 -0.24
N VAL A 76 -12.14 -6.07 0.26
CA VAL A 76 -11.75 -4.89 -0.54
C VAL A 76 -10.30 -5.00 -0.99
N ALA A 77 -9.40 -5.43 -0.11
CA ALA A 77 -7.99 -5.64 -0.44
C ALA A 77 -7.81 -6.66 -1.58
N LEU A 78 -8.52 -7.80 -1.53
CA LEU A 78 -8.48 -8.83 -2.57
C LEU A 78 -9.09 -8.35 -3.90
N HIS A 79 -10.13 -7.53 -3.87
CA HIS A 79 -10.65 -6.91 -5.10
C HIS A 79 -9.60 -5.98 -5.75
N MET A 80 -8.88 -5.19 -4.96
CA MET A 80 -7.80 -4.35 -5.48
C MET A 80 -6.67 -5.18 -6.09
N VAL A 81 -6.29 -6.30 -5.45
CA VAL A 81 -5.34 -7.26 -6.03
C VAL A 81 -5.84 -7.76 -7.39
N ALA A 82 -7.09 -8.19 -7.48
CA ALA A 82 -7.68 -8.65 -8.73
C ALA A 82 -7.68 -7.57 -9.82
N GLU A 83 -7.97 -6.32 -9.48
CA GLU A 83 -7.95 -5.20 -10.42
C GLU A 83 -6.52 -4.89 -10.92
N VAL A 84 -5.51 -4.96 -10.04
CA VAL A 84 -4.09 -4.82 -10.43
C VAL A 84 -3.69 -5.93 -11.39
N GLN A 85 -3.99 -7.19 -11.07
CA GLN A 85 -3.67 -8.34 -11.92
C GLN A 85 -4.36 -8.28 -13.28
N LYS A 86 -5.61 -7.82 -13.35
CA LYS A 86 -6.33 -7.58 -14.63
C LYS A 86 -5.61 -6.58 -15.53
N GLN A 87 -4.88 -5.62 -14.95
CA GLN A 87 -4.07 -4.65 -15.69
C GLN A 87 -2.67 -5.17 -16.02
N GLY A 88 -2.36 -6.42 -15.70
CA GLY A 88 -1.04 -7.04 -15.89
C GLY A 88 -0.02 -6.67 -14.82
N GLY A 89 -0.47 -6.09 -13.70
CA GLY A 89 0.38 -5.72 -12.56
C GLY A 89 0.65 -6.90 -11.64
N ILE A 90 1.69 -6.75 -10.82
CA ILE A 90 2.16 -7.74 -9.85
C ILE A 90 1.69 -7.35 -8.46
N ALA A 91 1.15 -8.31 -7.71
CA ALA A 91 0.64 -8.11 -6.36
C ALA A 91 1.38 -8.97 -5.33
N GLY A 92 1.69 -8.37 -4.18
CA GLY A 92 2.18 -9.04 -2.99
C GLY A 92 1.16 -8.98 -1.86
N PHE A 93 1.05 -10.05 -1.09
CA PHE A 93 0.15 -10.16 0.06
C PHE A 93 0.91 -10.68 1.28
N ILE A 94 0.97 -9.89 2.31
CA ILE A 94 1.57 -10.24 3.60
C ILE A 94 0.43 -10.60 4.54
N ASP A 95 0.22 -11.92 4.72
CA ASP A 95 -0.86 -12.49 5.53
C ASP A 95 -0.36 -12.74 6.97
N ALA A 96 -0.42 -11.70 7.81
CA ALA A 96 0.01 -11.78 9.20
C ALA A 96 -1.01 -12.51 10.10
N GLU A 97 -2.24 -12.67 9.64
CA GLU A 97 -3.28 -13.43 10.36
C GLU A 97 -3.29 -14.92 10.00
N HIS A 98 -2.56 -15.32 8.95
CA HIS A 98 -2.57 -16.70 8.41
C HIS A 98 -3.99 -17.18 8.04
N ALA A 99 -4.82 -16.26 7.59
CA ALA A 99 -6.26 -16.48 7.40
C ALA A 99 -6.74 -16.35 5.96
N LEU A 100 -5.84 -16.12 5.00
CA LEU A 100 -6.21 -15.98 3.59
C LEU A 100 -6.73 -17.31 3.04
N ASP A 101 -8.00 -17.31 2.61
CA ASP A 101 -8.62 -18.45 1.91
C ASP A 101 -8.38 -18.32 0.40
N PRO A 102 -7.60 -19.26 -0.23
CA PRO A 102 -7.34 -19.23 -1.65
C PRO A 102 -8.59 -19.42 -2.51
N ILE A 103 -9.58 -20.19 -2.02
CA ILE A 103 -10.84 -20.41 -2.76
C ILE A 103 -11.64 -19.12 -2.79
N TYR A 104 -11.71 -18.42 -1.67
CA TYR A 104 -12.38 -17.13 -1.57
C TYR A 104 -11.69 -16.09 -2.45
N ALA A 105 -10.36 -15.98 -2.40
CA ALA A 105 -9.58 -15.08 -3.25
C ALA A 105 -9.84 -15.35 -4.74
N LYS A 106 -9.85 -16.62 -5.17
CA LYS A 106 -10.16 -17.01 -6.54
C LYS A 106 -11.59 -16.62 -6.96
N ASN A 107 -12.57 -16.78 -6.07
CA ASN A 107 -13.96 -16.41 -6.33
C ASN A 107 -14.14 -14.90 -6.50
N ILE A 108 -13.34 -14.08 -5.84
CA ILE A 108 -13.27 -12.62 -6.02
C ILE A 108 -12.67 -12.26 -7.38
N GLY A 109 -11.86 -13.13 -7.98
CA GLY A 109 -11.22 -12.93 -9.27
C GLY A 109 -9.71 -12.76 -9.19
N VAL A 110 -9.10 -13.06 -8.04
CA VAL A 110 -7.64 -13.07 -7.89
C VAL A 110 -7.06 -14.26 -8.63
N ASN A 111 -6.03 -14.04 -9.44
CA ASN A 111 -5.19 -15.10 -9.97
C ASN A 111 -4.23 -15.55 -8.87
N ILE A 112 -4.59 -16.65 -8.20
CA ILE A 112 -3.83 -17.18 -7.06
C ILE A 112 -2.46 -17.74 -7.47
N ASP A 113 -2.31 -18.16 -8.72
CA ASP A 113 -1.05 -18.73 -9.24
C ASP A 113 0.02 -17.64 -9.45
N GLU A 114 -0.40 -16.37 -9.56
CA GLU A 114 0.47 -15.20 -9.74
C GLU A 114 0.47 -14.25 -8.52
N LEU A 115 -0.16 -14.62 -7.42
CA LEU A 115 -0.13 -13.86 -6.19
C LEU A 115 1.05 -14.26 -5.32
N TYR A 116 1.95 -13.32 -5.07
CA TYR A 116 3.05 -13.54 -4.13
C TYR A 116 2.53 -13.37 -2.70
N ILE A 117 2.51 -14.47 -1.93
CA ILE A 117 2.07 -14.45 -0.54
C ILE A 117 3.25 -14.72 0.40
N SER A 118 3.26 -14.01 1.53
CA SER A 118 4.15 -14.28 2.66
C SER A 118 3.34 -14.34 3.94
N GLN A 119 3.69 -15.29 4.82
CA GLN A 119 3.09 -15.48 6.13
C GLN A 119 4.20 -15.35 7.20
N PRO A 120 4.52 -14.13 7.61
CA PRO A 120 5.61 -13.86 8.54
C PRO A 120 5.28 -14.30 9.96
N ASP A 121 6.30 -14.76 10.70
CA ASP A 121 6.17 -15.15 12.11
C ASP A 121 6.23 -13.96 13.07
N SER A 122 6.74 -12.81 12.63
CA SER A 122 6.88 -11.60 13.45
C SER A 122 6.62 -10.32 12.66
N GLY A 123 6.33 -9.24 13.38
CA GLY A 123 6.12 -7.92 12.79
C GLY A 123 7.36 -7.40 12.07
N GLU A 124 8.56 -7.62 12.63
CA GLU A 124 9.82 -7.21 12.00
C GLU A 124 10.02 -7.92 10.66
N GLN A 125 9.77 -9.23 10.60
CA GLN A 125 9.87 -10.00 9.36
C GLN A 125 8.85 -9.51 8.31
N ALA A 126 7.61 -9.24 8.72
CA ALA A 126 6.59 -8.68 7.83
C ALA A 126 7.02 -7.36 7.20
N MET A 127 7.58 -6.46 8.01
CA MET A 127 8.04 -5.15 7.54
C MET A 127 9.26 -5.24 6.63
N GLU A 128 10.23 -6.12 6.92
CA GLU A 128 11.42 -6.35 6.10
C GLU A 128 11.04 -6.92 4.71
N ILE A 129 10.12 -7.88 4.68
CA ILE A 129 9.59 -8.44 3.43
C ILE A 129 8.86 -7.37 2.62
N THR A 130 8.00 -6.59 3.29
CA THR A 130 7.26 -5.48 2.66
C THR A 130 8.22 -4.45 2.07
N GLU A 131 9.23 -4.02 2.84
CA GLU A 131 10.24 -3.07 2.38
C GLU A 131 10.99 -3.61 1.15
N THR A 132 11.39 -4.88 1.18
CA THR A 132 12.10 -5.52 0.08
C THR A 132 11.25 -5.56 -1.19
N MET A 133 9.97 -5.92 -1.07
CA MET A 133 9.02 -5.89 -2.20
C MET A 133 8.87 -4.49 -2.78
N VAL A 134 8.66 -3.48 -1.95
CA VAL A 134 8.49 -2.09 -2.38
C VAL A 134 9.77 -1.56 -3.03
N ARG A 135 10.94 -1.84 -2.43
CA ARG A 135 12.25 -1.41 -2.97
C ARG A 135 12.59 -2.04 -4.31
N SER A 136 12.07 -3.23 -4.60
CA SER A 136 12.29 -3.87 -5.91
C SER A 136 11.76 -3.06 -7.08
N GLY A 137 10.73 -2.21 -6.84
CA GLY A 137 10.04 -1.45 -7.88
C GLY A 137 9.27 -2.32 -8.89
N ALA A 138 9.18 -3.64 -8.64
CA ALA A 138 8.53 -4.58 -9.53
C ALA A 138 7.08 -4.89 -9.14
N VAL A 139 6.67 -4.54 -7.92
CA VAL A 139 5.34 -4.83 -7.39
C VAL A 139 4.48 -3.57 -7.44
N ASP A 140 3.28 -3.70 -8.02
CA ASP A 140 2.34 -2.58 -8.19
C ASP A 140 1.45 -2.34 -6.98
N ILE A 141 1.19 -3.39 -6.18
CA ILE A 141 0.47 -3.31 -4.92
C ILE A 141 1.03 -4.30 -3.91
N VAL A 142 1.19 -3.87 -2.66
CA VAL A 142 1.49 -4.73 -1.52
C VAL A 142 0.40 -4.55 -0.48
N ILE A 143 -0.23 -5.64 -0.08
CA ILE A 143 -1.22 -5.70 1.00
C ILE A 143 -0.55 -6.23 2.26
N VAL A 144 -0.83 -5.62 3.40
CA VAL A 144 -0.47 -6.15 4.72
C VAL A 144 -1.76 -6.35 5.50
N ASP A 145 -2.12 -7.59 5.75
CA ASP A 145 -3.37 -7.97 6.44
C ASP A 145 -3.07 -8.89 7.63
N SER A 146 -3.20 -8.45 8.84
CA SER A 146 -3.49 -7.07 9.27
C SER A 146 -2.35 -6.53 10.14
N VAL A 147 -2.22 -5.22 10.20
CA VAL A 147 -1.23 -4.55 11.08
C VAL A 147 -1.45 -4.93 12.55
N ALA A 148 -2.70 -5.17 12.96
CA ALA A 148 -3.04 -5.57 14.32
C ALA A 148 -2.50 -6.96 14.71
N ALA A 149 -2.22 -7.83 13.74
CA ALA A 149 -1.67 -9.17 13.96
C ALA A 149 -0.13 -9.19 14.00
N LEU A 150 0.51 -8.05 13.73
CA LEU A 150 1.97 -7.94 13.76
C LEU A 150 2.49 -7.95 15.21
N VAL A 151 2.98 -9.10 15.64
CA VAL A 151 3.56 -9.28 17.00
C VAL A 151 5.08 -9.04 16.92
N PRO A 152 5.65 -8.19 17.80
CA PRO A 152 7.09 -8.01 17.90
C PRO A 152 7.79 -9.33 18.25
N LYS A 153 8.96 -9.59 17.63
CA LYS A 153 9.74 -10.79 17.89
C LYS A 153 10.09 -10.97 19.38
N GLN A 154 10.36 -9.87 20.09
CA GLN A 154 10.65 -9.90 21.51
C GLN A 154 9.49 -10.45 22.34
N GLU A 155 8.24 -10.18 21.96
CA GLU A 155 7.07 -10.75 22.65
C GLU A 155 6.95 -12.24 22.39
N ILE A 156 7.21 -12.68 21.15
CA ILE A 156 7.22 -14.11 20.80
C ILE A 156 8.30 -14.84 21.57
N ASP A 157 9.52 -14.31 21.60
CA ASP A 157 10.63 -14.89 22.34
C ASP A 157 10.36 -14.94 23.86
N CYS A 158 9.68 -13.93 24.41
CA CYS A 158 9.31 -13.84 25.82
C CYS A 158 8.23 -14.87 26.20
N LEU A 159 7.30 -15.18 25.30
CA LEU A 159 6.27 -16.21 25.51
C LEU A 159 6.86 -17.63 25.52
N LEU A 160 8.01 -17.84 24.87
CA LEU A 160 8.75 -19.10 24.89
C LEU A 160 9.56 -19.28 26.19
N TYR A 161 9.86 -18.19 26.90
CA TYR A 161 10.39 -18.20 28.27
C TYR A 161 9.23 -18.21 29.26
N THR A 162 8.48 -19.30 29.31
CA THR A 162 7.63 -19.56 30.48
C THR A 162 8.55 -19.68 31.68
N SER A 163 8.52 -18.70 32.58
CA SER A 163 9.04 -18.88 33.94
C SER A 163 8.47 -20.19 34.48
N PRO A 164 9.29 -21.03 35.16
CA PRO A 164 8.82 -22.28 35.74
C PRO A 164 7.56 -21.99 36.56
N SER A 165 6.52 -22.77 36.34
CA SER A 165 5.28 -22.67 37.12
C SER A 165 5.62 -22.68 38.59
N PRO A 166 4.95 -21.91 39.48
CA PRO A 166 5.10 -22.04 40.90
C PRO A 166 4.90 -23.46 41.41
N ARG A 167 4.33 -24.36 40.61
CA ARG A 167 4.23 -25.80 40.89
C ARG A 167 5.55 -26.57 40.70
N ASP A 168 6.44 -26.06 39.83
CA ASP A 168 7.72 -26.73 39.54
C ASP A 168 8.81 -26.35 40.58
N ALA A 169 8.50 -25.44 41.51
CA ALA A 169 9.39 -24.98 42.55
C ALA A 169 9.27 -25.83 43.86
N HIS A 170 8.52 -26.94 43.85
CA HIS A 170 8.27 -27.78 45.01
C HIS A 170 8.70 -29.25 44.84
N GLU A 171 9.59 -29.54 43.90
CA GLU A 171 10.31 -30.82 43.86
C GLU A 171 11.77 -30.66 44.28
#